data_46f1bf7d63c6e7266c6c008b4130540b
#
_entry.id   46f1bf7d63c6e7266c6c008b4130540b
#
_cell.length_a   1.000
_cell.length_b   1.000
_cell.length_c   1.000
_cell.angle_alpha   90.00
_cell.angle_beta   90.00
_cell.angle_gamma   90.00
#
_symmetry.space_group_name_H-M   'P 1'
#
loop_
_entity.id
_entity.type
_entity.pdbx_description
1 polymer ?
#
loop_
_entity_poly.entity_id
_entity_poly.type
_entity_poly.pdbx_seq_one_letter_code
_entity_poly.pdbx_strand_id
1 'polypeptide(L)'
;MRSPWHEPIDTRRIPLAGFLAAFVSLAVNVAAREAGVRLLDVPPDLAILSPLSVSVTTAAAVLIATISLAALANTQARPFSVLRTLTGTVFLLSCAGPLAARAGLLPHVPHIDTTTMGLMIGMHAATALFIVVFLTTLPRGR
;
A
#
# COMPACT_ATOMS: atom_id res chain seq x y z
N MET A 1 -21.98 6.54 28.70
CA MET A 1 -22.61 6.21 27.39
C MET A 1 -21.61 6.47 26.31
N ARG A 2 -21.18 5.45 25.52
CA ARG A 2 -20.33 5.68 24.35
C ARG A 2 -21.23 6.28 23.25
N SER A 3 -20.74 7.37 22.63
CA SER A 3 -21.44 8.00 21.50
C SER A 3 -21.66 6.97 20.38
N PRO A 4 -22.85 6.90 19.74
CA PRO A 4 -23.13 5.98 18.63
C PRO A 4 -22.24 6.22 17.39
N TRP A 5 -21.46 7.30 17.42
CA TRP A 5 -20.56 7.70 16.33
C TRP A 5 -19.11 7.18 16.48
N HIS A 6 -18.78 6.49 17.60
CA HIS A 6 -17.46 5.91 17.79
C HIS A 6 -17.35 4.53 17.13
N GLU A 7 -16.40 4.38 16.20
CA GLU A 7 -16.05 3.07 15.65
C GLU A 7 -15.32 2.25 16.73
N PRO A 8 -15.85 1.07 17.13
CA PRO A 8 -15.17 0.23 18.12
C PRO A 8 -13.90 -0.34 17.52
N ILE A 9 -12.75 -0.14 18.22
CA ILE A 9 -11.45 -0.64 17.80
C ILE A 9 -10.78 -1.45 18.92
N ASP A 10 -10.29 -2.63 18.58
CA ASP A 10 -9.41 -3.44 19.42
C ASP A 10 -7.95 -3.16 19.03
N THR A 11 -7.31 -2.26 19.77
CA THR A 11 -5.95 -1.82 19.49
C THR A 11 -4.92 -2.94 19.57
N ARG A 12 -5.20 -4.02 20.33
CA ARG A 12 -4.33 -5.19 20.47
C ARG A 12 -4.19 -5.97 19.16
N ARG A 13 -5.17 -5.84 18.27
CA ARG A 13 -5.18 -6.51 16.96
C ARG A 13 -4.51 -5.71 15.85
N ILE A 14 -4.20 -4.43 16.08
CA ILE A 14 -3.56 -3.58 15.06
C ILE A 14 -2.22 -4.17 14.58
N PRO A 15 -1.30 -4.63 15.45
CA PRO A 15 -0.04 -5.23 14.99
C PRO A 15 -0.23 -6.47 14.13
N LEU A 16 -1.17 -7.36 14.50
CA LEU A 16 -1.48 -8.55 13.73
C LEU A 16 -2.07 -8.17 12.36
N ALA A 17 -2.98 -7.21 12.31
CA ALA A 17 -3.55 -6.72 11.07
C ALA A 17 -2.48 -6.12 10.15
N GLY A 18 -1.56 -5.34 10.71
CA GLY A 18 -0.41 -4.77 10.00
C GLY A 18 0.53 -5.85 9.45
N PHE A 19 0.84 -6.86 10.27
CA PHE A 19 1.68 -7.98 9.85
C PHE A 19 1.04 -8.75 8.67
N LEU A 20 -0.24 -9.09 8.76
CA LEU A 20 -0.96 -9.78 7.68
C LEU A 20 -1.07 -8.93 6.43
N ALA A 21 -1.35 -7.63 6.56
CA ALA A 21 -1.35 -6.71 5.43
C ALA A 21 0.03 -6.66 4.74
N ALA A 22 1.12 -6.59 5.52
CA ALA A 22 2.48 -6.57 4.99
C ALA A 22 2.80 -7.89 4.28
N PHE A 23 2.55 -9.02 4.92
CA PHE A 23 2.85 -10.34 4.36
C PHE A 23 2.13 -10.58 3.04
N VAL A 24 0.82 -10.31 2.98
CA VAL A 24 0.02 -10.52 1.76
C VAL A 24 0.41 -9.51 0.68
N SER A 25 0.59 -8.23 1.03
CA SER A 25 1.03 -7.21 0.06
C SER A 25 2.39 -7.54 -0.54
N LEU A 26 3.35 -7.97 0.29
CA LEU A 26 4.68 -8.39 -0.18
C LEU A 26 4.60 -9.58 -1.13
N ALA A 27 3.88 -10.63 -0.74
CA ALA A 27 3.73 -11.83 -1.55
C ALA A 27 3.10 -11.49 -2.92
N VAL A 28 2.04 -10.69 -2.93
CA VAL A 28 1.34 -10.29 -4.17
C VAL A 28 2.23 -9.39 -5.02
N ASN A 29 2.91 -8.41 -4.45
CA ASN A 29 3.75 -7.48 -5.22
C ASN A 29 4.99 -8.17 -5.81
N VAL A 30 5.62 -9.07 -5.05
CA VAL A 30 6.75 -9.87 -5.58
C VAL A 30 6.27 -10.79 -6.69
N ALA A 31 5.13 -11.47 -6.51
CA ALA A 31 4.55 -12.32 -7.55
C ALA A 31 4.15 -11.51 -8.79
N ALA A 32 3.56 -10.33 -8.63
CA ALA A 32 3.20 -9.44 -9.73
C ALA A 32 4.45 -8.97 -10.50
N ARG A 33 5.52 -8.61 -9.79
CA ARG A 33 6.81 -8.26 -10.38
C ARG A 33 7.38 -9.42 -11.21
N GLU A 34 7.42 -10.63 -10.64
CA GLU A 34 7.92 -11.81 -11.36
C GLU A 34 7.06 -12.15 -12.59
N ALA A 35 5.74 -12.05 -12.46
CA ALA A 35 4.84 -12.22 -13.59
C ALA A 35 5.05 -11.13 -14.67
N GLY A 36 5.25 -9.88 -14.26
CA GLY A 36 5.57 -8.78 -15.16
C GLY A 36 6.82 -9.03 -15.99
N VAL A 37 7.89 -9.49 -15.34
CA VAL A 37 9.17 -9.80 -16.02
C VAL A 37 9.02 -11.00 -16.96
N ARG A 38 8.28 -12.03 -16.57
CA ARG A 38 8.21 -13.29 -17.35
C ARG A 38 7.16 -13.29 -18.46
N LEU A 39 6.06 -12.55 -18.27
CA LEU A 39 4.86 -12.62 -19.12
C LEU A 39 4.59 -11.32 -19.88
N LEU A 40 5.12 -10.20 -19.42
CA LEU A 40 4.81 -8.88 -19.95
C LEU A 40 6.05 -8.13 -20.47
N ASP A 41 7.18 -8.83 -20.58
CA ASP A 41 8.47 -8.30 -21.06
C ASP A 41 8.95 -7.04 -20.29
N VAL A 42 8.57 -6.92 -19.01
CA VAL A 42 9.06 -5.83 -18.16
C VAL A 42 10.55 -6.01 -17.91
N PRO A 43 11.41 -4.99 -18.14
CA PRO A 43 12.85 -5.12 -17.97
C PRO A 43 13.23 -5.55 -16.55
N PRO A 44 13.99 -6.65 -16.38
CA PRO A 44 14.35 -7.19 -15.07
C PRO A 44 15.36 -6.34 -14.29
N ASP A 45 16.12 -5.50 -14.98
CA ASP A 45 17.19 -4.64 -14.47
C ASP A 45 16.72 -3.25 -14.02
N LEU A 46 15.42 -2.96 -14.10
CA LEU A 46 14.88 -1.73 -13.57
C LEU A 46 15.05 -1.66 -12.04
N ALA A 47 15.95 -0.78 -11.58
CA ALA A 47 16.28 -0.64 -10.16
C ALA A 47 15.05 -0.37 -9.27
N ILE A 48 14.07 0.42 -9.79
CA ILE A 48 12.81 0.71 -9.10
C ILE A 48 11.91 -0.51 -8.91
N LEU A 49 12.06 -1.53 -9.76
CA LEU A 49 11.34 -2.81 -9.69
C LEU A 49 12.22 -3.95 -9.16
N SER A 50 13.41 -3.66 -8.63
CA SER A 50 14.20 -4.71 -7.98
C SER A 50 13.40 -5.36 -6.84
N PRO A 51 13.56 -6.66 -6.56
CA PRO A 51 12.85 -7.33 -5.47
C PRO A 51 13.03 -6.61 -4.12
N LEU A 52 14.23 -6.06 -3.89
CA LEU A 52 14.52 -5.29 -2.69
C LEU A 52 13.71 -3.99 -2.62
N SER A 53 13.71 -3.20 -3.72
CA SER A 53 12.94 -1.94 -3.77
C SER A 53 11.44 -2.19 -3.56
N VAL A 54 10.89 -3.19 -4.25
CA VAL A 54 9.48 -3.58 -4.10
C VAL A 54 9.17 -3.99 -2.66
N SER A 55 10.04 -4.81 -2.05
CA SER A 55 9.82 -5.29 -0.67
C SER A 55 9.91 -4.15 0.34
N VAL A 56 10.95 -3.32 0.26
CA VAL A 56 11.17 -2.22 1.20
C VAL A 56 10.04 -1.18 1.11
N THR A 57 9.67 -0.77 -0.09
CA THR A 57 8.61 0.23 -0.27
C THR A 57 7.24 -0.29 0.16
N THR A 58 6.92 -1.55 -0.14
CA THR A 58 5.67 -2.18 0.30
C THR A 58 5.62 -2.29 1.83
N ALA A 59 6.71 -2.78 2.46
CA ALA A 59 6.78 -2.91 3.91
C ALA A 59 6.67 -1.54 4.61
N ALA A 60 7.36 -0.53 4.10
CA ALA A 60 7.31 0.83 4.63
C ALA A 60 5.90 1.43 4.54
N ALA A 61 5.21 1.27 3.40
CA ALA A 61 3.84 1.76 3.24
C ALA A 61 2.87 1.14 4.24
N VAL A 62 2.94 -0.19 4.44
CA VAL A 62 2.08 -0.89 5.41
C VAL A 62 2.43 -0.52 6.84
N LEU A 63 3.72 -0.37 7.17
CA LEU A 63 4.15 0.05 8.50
C LEU A 63 3.62 1.45 8.84
N ILE A 64 3.76 2.41 7.92
CA ILE A 64 3.24 3.76 8.09
C ILE A 64 1.72 3.72 8.29
N ALA A 65 0.97 2.96 7.50
CA ALA A 65 -0.48 2.82 7.65
C ALA A 65 -0.86 2.20 9.01
N THR A 66 -0.09 1.22 9.48
CA THR A 66 -0.31 0.56 10.77
C THR A 66 -0.09 1.52 11.94
N ILE A 67 1.00 2.29 11.90
CA ILE A 67 1.29 3.33 12.90
C ILE A 67 0.21 4.42 12.85
N SER A 68 -0.20 4.83 11.65
CA SER A 68 -1.27 5.82 11.47
C SER A 68 -2.58 5.34 12.10
N LEU A 69 -2.97 4.08 11.90
CA LEU A 69 -4.18 3.54 12.55
C LEU A 69 -4.04 3.53 14.06
N ALA A 70 -2.88 3.16 14.62
CA ALA A 70 -2.65 3.17 16.06
C ALA A 70 -2.77 4.59 16.65
N ALA A 71 -2.28 5.60 15.95
CA ALA A 71 -2.44 7.01 16.34
C ALA A 71 -3.89 7.47 16.23
N LEU A 72 -4.57 7.16 15.12
CA LEU A 72 -5.97 7.51 14.89
C LEU A 72 -6.91 6.86 15.91
N ALA A 73 -6.62 5.64 16.36
CA ALA A 73 -7.41 4.93 17.34
C ALA A 73 -7.54 5.70 18.68
N ASN A 74 -6.55 6.52 19.01
CA ASN A 74 -6.53 7.31 20.24
C ASN A 74 -7.05 8.75 20.06
N THR A 75 -7.16 9.24 18.83
CA THR A 75 -7.44 10.65 18.56
C THR A 75 -8.74 10.89 17.79
N GLN A 76 -9.27 9.89 17.12
CA GLN A 76 -10.41 10.02 16.22
C GLN A 76 -11.60 9.16 16.64
N ALA A 77 -12.81 9.71 16.47
CA ALA A 77 -14.05 8.96 16.68
C ALA A 77 -14.29 7.89 15.60
N ARG A 78 -13.77 8.12 14.38
CA ARG A 78 -13.93 7.24 13.21
C ARG A 78 -12.59 6.89 12.57
N PRO A 79 -11.70 6.16 13.27
CA PRO A 79 -10.35 5.90 12.81
C PRO A 79 -10.29 5.11 11.49
N PHE A 80 -11.20 4.18 11.26
CA PHE A 80 -11.23 3.40 10.01
C PHE A 80 -11.65 4.23 8.81
N SER A 81 -12.61 5.15 8.99
CA SER A 81 -13.03 6.06 7.93
C SER A 81 -11.88 7.00 7.52
N VAL A 82 -11.20 7.59 8.51
CA VAL A 82 -10.04 8.45 8.26
C VAL A 82 -8.91 7.67 7.58
N LEU A 83 -8.60 6.45 8.05
CA LEU A 83 -7.56 5.61 7.43
C LEU A 83 -7.88 5.31 5.96
N ARG A 84 -9.13 4.96 5.63
CA ARG A 84 -9.53 4.71 4.22
C ARG A 84 -9.31 5.93 3.34
N THR A 85 -9.71 7.11 3.81
CA THR A 85 -9.50 8.36 3.07
C THR A 85 -8.02 8.63 2.88
N LEU A 86 -7.22 8.53 3.94
CA LEU A 86 -5.76 8.70 3.86
C LEU A 86 -5.12 7.71 2.89
N THR A 87 -5.46 6.42 2.99
CA THR A 87 -4.92 5.38 2.09
C THR A 87 -5.28 5.66 0.64
N GLY A 88 -6.53 6.05 0.36
CA GLY A 88 -6.96 6.43 -0.99
C GLY A 88 -6.22 7.66 -1.53
N THR A 89 -6.05 8.69 -0.70
CA THR A 89 -5.29 9.89 -1.08
C THR A 89 -3.83 9.57 -1.37
N VAL A 90 -3.17 8.82 -0.47
CA VAL A 90 -1.77 8.41 -0.65
C VAL A 90 -1.61 7.52 -1.88
N PHE A 91 -2.56 6.60 -2.14
CA PHE A 91 -2.57 5.80 -3.36
C PHE A 91 -2.59 6.68 -4.61
N LEU A 92 -3.50 7.64 -4.70
CA LEU A 92 -3.60 8.55 -5.85
C LEU A 92 -2.31 9.36 -6.04
N LEU A 93 -1.75 9.89 -4.95
CA LEU A 93 -0.48 10.63 -4.99
C LEU A 93 0.69 9.73 -5.41
N SER A 94 0.73 8.47 -4.95
CA SER A 94 1.78 7.52 -5.29
C SER A 94 1.78 7.13 -6.78
N CYS A 95 0.64 7.22 -7.45
CA CYS A 95 0.55 7.02 -8.90
C CYS A 95 1.28 8.10 -9.71
N ALA A 96 1.56 9.26 -9.11
CA ALA A 96 2.34 10.32 -9.78
C ALA A 96 3.77 9.86 -10.13
N GLY A 97 4.39 8.98 -9.34
CA GLY A 97 5.72 8.43 -9.61
C GLY A 97 5.77 7.64 -10.93
N PRO A 98 4.99 6.57 -11.09
CA PRO A 98 4.89 5.84 -12.35
C PRO A 98 4.52 6.70 -13.56
N LEU A 99 3.59 7.64 -13.40
CA LEU A 99 3.21 8.57 -14.45
C LEU A 99 4.36 9.49 -14.86
N ALA A 100 5.10 10.04 -13.89
CA ALA A 100 6.26 10.89 -14.14
C ALA A 100 7.41 10.12 -14.80
N ALA A 101 7.65 8.86 -14.39
CA ALA A 101 8.62 7.98 -15.02
C ALA A 101 8.24 7.69 -16.49
N ARG A 102 6.96 7.42 -16.75
CA ARG A 102 6.45 7.22 -18.12
C ARG A 102 6.57 8.48 -18.99
N ALA A 103 6.39 9.65 -18.39
CA ALA A 103 6.54 10.94 -19.07
C ALA A 103 8.00 11.40 -19.24
N GLY A 104 8.98 10.65 -18.69
CA GLY A 104 10.39 11.04 -18.73
C GLY A 104 10.74 12.25 -17.87
N LEU A 105 9.92 12.56 -16.86
CA LEU A 105 10.10 13.71 -15.98
C LEU A 105 11.08 13.44 -14.82
N LEU A 106 11.50 12.19 -14.63
CA LEU A 106 12.41 11.80 -13.56
C LEU A 106 13.84 11.63 -14.10
N PRO A 107 14.80 12.51 -13.77
CA PRO A 107 16.11 12.58 -14.41
C PRO A 107 17.00 11.35 -14.21
N HIS A 108 16.72 10.54 -13.17
CA HIS A 108 17.52 9.35 -12.81
C HIS A 108 16.74 8.03 -12.97
N VAL A 109 15.53 8.09 -13.53
CA VAL A 109 14.71 6.91 -13.79
C VAL A 109 14.62 6.75 -15.31
N PRO A 110 14.95 5.58 -15.86
CA PRO A 110 14.77 5.33 -17.29
C PRO A 110 13.30 5.47 -17.67
N HIS A 111 13.07 5.92 -18.90
CA HIS A 111 11.73 5.97 -19.45
C HIS A 111 11.10 4.58 -19.46
N ILE A 112 9.95 4.43 -18.84
CA ILE A 112 9.21 3.17 -18.77
C ILE A 112 8.08 3.13 -19.80
N ASP A 113 7.76 1.94 -20.25
CA ASP A 113 6.63 1.72 -21.15
C ASP A 113 5.29 1.72 -20.41
N THR A 114 4.18 1.64 -21.16
CA THR A 114 2.83 1.64 -20.59
C THR A 114 2.55 0.38 -19.76
N THR A 115 3.13 -0.75 -20.15
CA THR A 115 2.98 -2.03 -19.44
C THR A 115 3.63 -1.97 -18.06
N THR A 116 4.87 -1.51 -18.01
CA THR A 116 5.61 -1.31 -16.75
C THR A 116 4.91 -0.30 -15.84
N MET A 117 4.43 0.82 -16.39
CA MET A 117 3.65 1.80 -15.64
C MET A 117 2.38 1.16 -15.06
N GLY A 118 1.64 0.39 -15.87
CA GLY A 118 0.42 -0.30 -15.43
C GLY A 118 0.70 -1.31 -14.31
N LEU A 119 1.79 -2.08 -14.41
CA LEU A 119 2.24 -2.99 -13.37
C LEU A 119 2.51 -2.24 -12.05
N MET A 120 3.25 -1.14 -12.09
CA MET A 120 3.57 -0.35 -10.90
C MET A 120 2.31 0.20 -10.23
N ILE A 121 1.38 0.77 -11.01
CA ILE A 121 0.09 1.26 -10.49
C ILE A 121 -0.72 0.10 -9.88
N GLY A 122 -0.75 -1.06 -10.52
CA GLY A 122 -1.40 -2.27 -10.00
C GLY A 122 -0.84 -2.71 -8.65
N MET A 123 0.49 -2.69 -8.48
CA MET A 123 1.15 -3.01 -7.20
C MET A 123 0.81 -1.99 -6.10
N HIS A 124 0.72 -0.69 -6.43
CA HIS A 124 0.27 0.34 -5.47
C HIS A 124 -1.20 0.12 -5.08
N ALA A 125 -2.06 -0.22 -6.05
CA ALA A 125 -3.47 -0.51 -5.79
C ALA A 125 -3.65 -1.75 -4.91
N ALA A 126 -2.90 -2.83 -5.17
CA ALA A 126 -2.92 -4.04 -4.35
C ALA A 126 -2.50 -3.75 -2.90
N THR A 127 -1.41 -2.99 -2.70
CA THR A 127 -0.96 -2.59 -1.37
C THR A 127 -2.03 -1.76 -0.64
N ALA A 128 -2.59 -0.75 -1.29
CA ALA A 128 -3.65 0.08 -0.71
C ALA A 128 -4.90 -0.74 -0.35
N LEU A 129 -5.29 -1.69 -1.22
CA LEU A 129 -6.40 -2.60 -0.96
C LEU A 129 -6.16 -3.44 0.30
N PHE A 130 -5.01 -4.09 0.42
CA PHE A 130 -4.72 -4.94 1.57
C PHE A 130 -4.56 -4.14 2.86
N ILE A 131 -3.99 -2.93 2.83
CA ILE A 131 -3.99 -2.00 3.96
C ILE A 131 -5.44 -1.76 4.42
N VAL A 132 -6.33 -1.35 3.51
CA VAL A 132 -7.73 -1.08 3.85
C VAL A 132 -8.42 -2.33 4.38
N VAL A 133 -8.30 -3.47 3.69
CA VAL A 133 -8.98 -4.71 4.10
C VAL A 133 -8.52 -5.14 5.49
N PHE A 134 -7.23 -5.35 5.70
CA PHE A 134 -6.75 -5.92 6.97
C PHE A 134 -6.84 -4.93 8.13
N LEU A 135 -6.45 -3.67 7.91
CA LEU A 135 -6.43 -2.67 8.99
C LEU A 135 -7.83 -2.12 9.35
N THR A 136 -8.85 -2.33 8.52
CA THR A 136 -10.20 -1.87 8.85
C THR A 136 -11.18 -3.00 9.17
N THR A 137 -10.77 -4.27 9.05
CA THR A 137 -11.65 -5.41 9.37
C THR A 137 -11.19 -6.15 10.63
N LEU A 138 -9.91 -6.50 10.74
CA LEU A 138 -9.39 -7.30 11.86
C LEU A 138 -9.42 -6.57 13.21
N PRO A 139 -9.08 -5.26 13.31
CA PRO A 139 -9.09 -4.56 14.59
C PRO A 139 -10.48 -4.10 15.04
N ARG A 140 -11.55 -4.45 14.34
CA ARG A 140 -12.91 -4.08 14.80
C ARG A 140 -13.22 -4.75 16.13
N GLY A 141 -13.56 -3.93 17.14
CA GLY A 141 -14.12 -4.39 18.39
C GLY A 141 -15.54 -4.94 18.19
N ARG A 142 -15.93 -5.87 19.03
CA ARG A 142 -17.33 -6.33 19.14
C ARG A 142 -18.12 -5.39 20.02
#